data_91398be22f183383ba9068d99dd399fa
#
_entry.id   91398be22f183383ba9068d99dd399fa
#
_cell.length_a   1.000
_cell.length_b   1.000
_cell.length_c   1.000
_cell.angle_alpha   90.00
_cell.angle_beta   90.00
_cell.angle_gamma   90.00
#
_symmetry.space_group_name_H-M   'P 1'
#
loop_
_entity.id
_entity.type
_entity.pdbx_description
1 polymer ?
#
loop_
_entity_poly.entity_id
_entity_poly.type
_entity_poly.pdbx_seq_one_letter_code
_entity_poly.pdbx_strand_id
1 'polypeptide(L)'
;MKSVVKFLAVRDNELEESFEMYMLEFAEYLFSKKLIEEKDPPQFFSLEDVPLYLIEYDYGDCEWRIGVLFGTYEHSYQIEVGLESDNYEINIEDDYLEKLKISVKDYIKTRFSCKKIYWLFDSESENFASKLYPKIFKVENLIREIIVTVLSKKFGTYWWELMDEKIKAKHKNRIGKYKEMVEHFKDIDGNLLSIDTGDLIKILEMQIKIWEDTEENREELRKLLEKPNLKIKKLADKIKDQQITKHDYWNDIFVNVLQEGVIEKIKDFENYRNHIAHNKYIDKETYKKILKLVTDVEKKLIIAKSKIPQIIPSKEEITDDKFKQIDVVLNNDWE
;
A
#
# COMPACT_ATOMS: atom_id res chain seq x y z
N MET A 1 21.90 -10.20 22.69
CA MET A 1 21.20 -10.68 21.48
C MET A 1 20.09 -9.73 21.10
N LYS A 2 19.76 -9.64 19.80
CA LYS A 2 18.66 -8.84 19.27
C LYS A 2 17.58 -9.76 18.76
N SER A 3 16.31 -9.41 18.96
CA SER A 3 15.19 -10.16 18.37
C SER A 3 15.27 -10.08 16.84
N VAL A 4 15.19 -11.23 16.19
CA VAL A 4 15.23 -11.38 14.74
C VAL A 4 13.84 -11.73 14.19
N VAL A 5 13.15 -12.65 14.88
CA VAL A 5 11.77 -13.04 14.56
C VAL A 5 11.00 -13.28 15.86
N LYS A 6 9.73 -12.91 15.87
CA LYS A 6 8.82 -13.22 16.98
C LYS A 6 7.43 -13.54 16.44
N PHE A 7 6.84 -14.62 16.92
CA PHE A 7 5.46 -14.96 16.62
C PHE A 7 4.77 -15.64 17.81
N LEU A 8 3.45 -15.60 17.80
CA LEU A 8 2.59 -16.24 18.78
C LEU A 8 1.72 -17.29 18.08
N ALA A 9 1.77 -18.53 18.56
CA ALA A 9 0.89 -19.60 18.11
C ALA A 9 -0.17 -19.89 19.19
N VAL A 10 -1.39 -20.15 18.75
CA VAL A 10 -2.54 -20.35 19.66
C VAL A 10 -3.22 -21.67 19.35
N ARG A 11 -3.53 -22.43 20.41
CA ARG A 11 -4.29 -23.68 20.38
C ARG A 11 -5.40 -23.67 21.44
N ASP A 12 -6.42 -24.49 21.24
CA ASP A 12 -7.57 -24.55 22.17
C ASP A 12 -7.44 -25.67 23.19
N ASN A 13 -6.72 -26.74 22.87
CA ASN A 13 -6.64 -27.96 23.71
C ASN A 13 -5.30 -28.02 24.45
N GLU A 14 -5.27 -28.74 25.57
CA GLU A 14 -4.06 -29.11 26.29
C GLU A 14 -3.10 -29.90 25.40
N LEU A 15 -1.81 -29.88 25.75
CA LEU A 15 -0.83 -30.75 25.15
C LEU A 15 -1.12 -32.19 25.52
N GLU A 16 -0.94 -33.12 24.57
CA GLU A 16 -1.12 -34.55 24.81
C GLU A 16 0.05 -35.17 25.60
N GLU A 17 1.23 -34.54 25.48
CA GLU A 17 2.48 -34.91 26.14
C GLU A 17 3.03 -33.69 26.91
N SER A 18 4.07 -33.91 27.71
CA SER A 18 4.72 -32.79 28.41
C SER A 18 5.35 -31.81 27.42
N PHE A 19 5.34 -30.51 27.74
CA PHE A 19 5.99 -29.50 26.90
C PHE A 19 7.47 -29.81 26.66
N GLU A 20 8.17 -30.37 27.64
CA GLU A 20 9.53 -30.82 27.52
C GLU A 20 9.75 -31.85 26.40
N MET A 21 8.86 -32.84 26.28
CA MET A 21 8.94 -33.84 25.19
C MET A 21 8.80 -33.19 23.82
N TYR A 22 7.83 -32.28 23.66
CA TYR A 22 7.69 -31.53 22.41
C TYR A 22 8.95 -30.74 22.05
N MET A 23 9.65 -30.21 23.03
CA MET A 23 10.85 -29.40 22.81
C MET A 23 12.08 -30.22 22.51
N LEU A 24 12.21 -31.42 23.10
CA LEU A 24 13.25 -32.38 22.72
C LEU A 24 13.10 -32.82 21.25
N GLU A 25 11.89 -33.18 20.86
CA GLU A 25 11.59 -33.51 19.46
C GLU A 25 11.83 -32.32 18.52
N PHE A 26 11.57 -31.10 18.99
CA PHE A 26 11.81 -29.89 18.21
C PHE A 26 13.29 -29.67 17.91
N ALA A 27 14.16 -29.85 18.91
CA ALA A 27 15.60 -29.78 18.72
C ALA A 27 16.10 -30.86 17.74
N GLU A 28 15.60 -32.09 17.87
CA GLU A 28 15.92 -33.18 16.92
C GLU A 28 15.43 -32.86 15.48
N TYR A 29 14.26 -32.26 15.35
CA TYR A 29 13.74 -31.83 14.07
C TYR A 29 14.65 -30.77 13.41
N LEU A 30 15.05 -29.72 14.14
CA LEU A 30 15.93 -28.68 13.61
C LEU A 30 17.31 -29.26 13.20
N PHE A 31 17.85 -30.12 14.01
CA PHE A 31 19.10 -30.85 13.70
C PHE A 31 18.95 -31.70 12.42
N SER A 32 17.87 -32.46 12.31
CA SER A 32 17.60 -33.28 11.12
C SER A 32 17.47 -32.48 9.83
N LYS A 33 17.04 -31.22 9.94
CA LYS A 33 16.95 -30.24 8.84
C LYS A 33 18.27 -29.53 8.57
N LYS A 34 19.32 -29.78 9.34
CA LYS A 34 20.63 -29.10 9.29
C LYS A 34 20.49 -27.57 9.50
N LEU A 35 19.57 -27.20 10.36
CA LEU A 35 19.36 -25.81 10.75
C LEU A 35 20.14 -25.42 11.99
N ILE A 36 20.56 -26.37 12.77
CA ILE A 36 21.52 -26.29 13.88
C ILE A 36 22.62 -27.29 13.68
N GLU A 37 23.88 -26.93 13.99
CA GLU A 37 25.04 -27.78 13.72
C GLU A 37 25.35 -28.69 14.91
N GLU A 38 25.22 -28.23 16.15
CA GLU A 38 25.47 -28.99 17.36
C GLU A 38 24.18 -29.37 18.11
N LYS A 39 24.18 -30.56 18.68
CA LYS A 39 23.06 -31.02 19.47
C LYS A 39 23.34 -30.77 20.96
N ASP A 40 23.42 -29.50 21.32
CA ASP A 40 23.33 -29.16 22.74
C ASP A 40 21.91 -29.43 23.22
N PRO A 41 21.76 -30.13 24.37
CA PRO A 41 20.42 -30.36 24.88
C PRO A 41 19.77 -29.02 25.19
N PRO A 42 18.52 -28.85 24.75
CA PRO A 42 17.78 -27.63 25.01
C PRO A 42 17.76 -27.38 26.53
N GLN A 43 17.95 -26.11 26.91
CA GLN A 43 17.92 -25.71 28.31
C GLN A 43 16.50 -25.39 28.73
N PHE A 44 16.07 -25.89 29.85
CA PHE A 44 14.75 -25.62 30.41
C PHE A 44 14.84 -24.61 31.57
N PHE A 45 14.02 -23.61 31.51
CA PHE A 45 13.88 -22.58 32.56
C PHE A 45 12.41 -22.40 32.93
N SER A 46 12.14 -21.89 34.10
CA SER A 46 10.83 -21.42 34.51
C SER A 46 10.92 -19.91 34.70
N LEU A 47 10.12 -19.16 33.97
CA LEU A 47 9.99 -17.70 34.12
C LEU A 47 8.62 -17.42 34.74
N GLU A 48 8.58 -16.99 36.04
CA GLU A 48 7.33 -16.72 36.73
C GLU A 48 6.28 -17.84 36.59
N ASP A 49 6.72 -19.08 36.80
CA ASP A 49 5.93 -20.32 36.64
C ASP A 49 5.50 -20.66 35.19
N VAL A 50 6.02 -19.95 34.19
CA VAL A 50 5.79 -20.27 32.79
C VAL A 50 7.00 -21.03 32.22
N PRO A 51 6.81 -22.22 31.63
CA PRO A 51 7.88 -23.00 31.02
C PRO A 51 8.51 -22.24 29.83
N LEU A 52 9.80 -21.99 29.90
CA LEU A 52 10.62 -21.41 28.83
C LEU A 52 11.68 -22.43 28.41
N TYR A 53 11.76 -22.65 27.12
CA TYR A 53 12.74 -23.52 26.51
C TYR A 53 13.69 -22.73 25.63
N LEU A 54 15.01 -22.91 25.79
CA LEU A 54 16.03 -22.25 25.00
C LEU A 54 16.89 -23.26 24.27
N ILE A 55 17.11 -23.03 22.97
CA ILE A 55 18.10 -23.68 22.15
C ILE A 55 19.12 -22.62 21.75
N GLU A 56 20.36 -22.79 22.20
CA GLU A 56 21.49 -21.92 21.84
C GLU A 56 22.41 -22.67 20.90
N TYR A 57 22.87 -22.03 19.84
CA TYR A 57 23.75 -22.66 18.84
C TYR A 57 24.46 -21.58 18.02
N ASP A 58 25.57 -21.97 17.40
CA ASP A 58 26.32 -21.13 16.48
C ASP A 58 25.93 -21.44 15.04
N TYR A 59 25.81 -20.42 14.21
CA TYR A 59 25.69 -20.55 12.77
C TYR A 59 26.46 -19.42 12.09
N GLY A 60 27.45 -19.77 11.27
CA GLY A 60 28.44 -18.83 10.76
C GLY A 60 29.20 -18.16 11.89
N ASP A 61 29.29 -16.83 11.84
CA ASP A 61 29.95 -16.03 12.86
C ASP A 61 28.98 -15.46 13.91
N CYS A 62 27.76 -16.02 14.01
CA CYS A 62 26.70 -15.52 14.88
C CYS A 62 26.26 -16.56 15.90
N GLU A 63 26.09 -16.12 17.14
CA GLU A 63 25.34 -16.90 18.13
C GLU A 63 23.84 -16.70 17.92
N TRP A 64 23.11 -17.82 17.99
CA TRP A 64 21.66 -17.85 17.82
C TRP A 64 20.98 -18.44 19.04
N ARG A 65 19.78 -17.92 19.30
CA ARG A 65 18.90 -18.41 20.35
C ARG A 65 17.49 -18.59 19.81
N ILE A 66 16.90 -19.75 20.05
CA ILE A 66 15.49 -20.02 19.84
C ILE A 66 14.84 -20.15 21.22
N GLY A 67 13.98 -19.21 21.58
CA GLY A 67 13.19 -19.25 22.79
C GLY A 67 11.75 -19.69 22.48
N VAL A 68 11.24 -20.64 23.24
CA VAL A 68 9.85 -21.10 23.16
C VAL A 68 9.24 -21.05 24.56
N LEU A 69 8.22 -20.23 24.72
CA LEU A 69 7.51 -20.02 25.98
C LEU A 69 6.09 -20.58 25.83
N PHE A 70 5.65 -21.38 26.82
CA PHE A 70 4.33 -21.97 26.82
C PHE A 70 3.48 -21.40 27.96
N GLY A 71 2.43 -20.67 27.60
CA GLY A 71 1.49 -20.07 28.54
C GLY A 71 0.11 -20.73 28.51
N THR A 72 -0.47 -20.95 29.68
CA THR A 72 -1.84 -21.45 29.85
C THR A 72 -2.75 -20.29 30.26
N TYR A 73 -3.82 -20.10 29.54
CA TYR A 73 -4.81 -19.05 29.77
C TYR A 73 -6.22 -19.65 29.86
N GLU A 74 -7.17 -18.91 30.40
CA GLU A 74 -8.53 -19.39 30.68
C GLU A 74 -9.22 -20.05 29.47
N HIS A 75 -8.96 -19.55 28.25
CA HIS A 75 -9.63 -20.00 27.02
C HIS A 75 -8.68 -20.49 25.94
N SER A 76 -7.37 -20.54 26.18
CA SER A 76 -6.39 -20.93 25.17
C SER A 76 -5.03 -21.25 25.76
N TYR A 77 -4.25 -22.00 24.98
CA TYR A 77 -2.84 -22.21 25.22
C TYR A 77 -2.05 -21.41 24.18
N GLN A 78 -1.04 -20.69 24.63
CA GLN A 78 -0.24 -19.83 23.78
C GLN A 78 1.22 -20.29 23.82
N ILE A 79 1.81 -20.29 22.63
CA ILE A 79 3.23 -20.62 22.43
C ILE A 79 3.87 -19.39 21.79
N GLU A 80 4.65 -18.68 22.59
CA GLU A 80 5.44 -17.56 22.09
C GLU A 80 6.80 -18.08 21.64
N VAL A 81 7.20 -17.73 20.41
CA VAL A 81 8.47 -18.11 19.81
C VAL A 81 9.27 -16.88 19.47
N GLY A 82 10.50 -16.83 19.96
CA GLY A 82 11.49 -15.81 19.65
C GLY A 82 12.73 -16.43 19.01
N LEU A 83 13.18 -15.85 17.91
CA LEU A 83 14.49 -16.10 17.34
C LEU A 83 15.35 -14.86 17.59
N GLU A 84 16.51 -15.04 18.19
CA GLU A 84 17.41 -13.96 18.52
C GLU A 84 18.82 -14.28 18.00
N SER A 85 19.59 -13.25 17.68
CA SER A 85 21.01 -13.37 17.36
C SER A 85 21.80 -12.18 17.91
N ASP A 86 23.08 -12.36 18.13
CA ASP A 86 23.97 -11.30 18.60
C ASP A 86 24.40 -10.34 17.48
N ASN A 87 24.90 -10.87 16.36
CA ASN A 87 25.56 -10.11 15.29
C ASN A 87 24.97 -10.37 13.90
N TYR A 88 23.75 -10.96 13.79
CA TYR A 88 23.21 -11.29 12.50
C TYR A 88 22.96 -10.04 11.65
N GLU A 89 23.61 -10.00 10.48
CA GLU A 89 23.38 -9.02 9.44
C GLU A 89 22.55 -9.68 8.31
N ILE A 90 21.47 -8.98 7.90
CA ILE A 90 20.57 -9.50 6.88
C ILE A 90 21.26 -9.51 5.52
N ASN A 91 21.57 -10.71 5.04
CA ASN A 91 22.10 -10.96 3.70
C ASN A 91 21.00 -11.51 2.79
N ILE A 92 20.68 -10.76 1.72
CA ILE A 92 19.62 -11.13 0.75
C ILE A 92 19.95 -12.43 0.00
N GLU A 93 21.23 -12.79 -0.10
CA GLU A 93 21.66 -14.01 -0.79
C GLU A 93 21.65 -15.23 0.14
N ASP A 94 21.63 -15.04 1.46
CA ASP A 94 21.56 -16.12 2.45
C ASP A 94 20.10 -16.51 2.72
N ASP A 95 19.77 -17.77 2.53
CA ASP A 95 18.43 -18.33 2.76
C ASP A 95 18.27 -18.97 4.15
N TYR A 96 19.28 -18.86 5.00
CA TYR A 96 19.28 -19.56 6.30
C TYR A 96 18.13 -19.09 7.20
N LEU A 97 18.02 -17.77 7.45
CA LEU A 97 16.97 -17.23 8.30
C LEU A 97 15.57 -17.57 7.76
N GLU A 98 15.36 -17.49 6.44
CA GLU A 98 14.09 -17.83 5.83
C GLU A 98 13.73 -19.30 6.07
N LYS A 99 14.68 -20.20 5.86
CA LYS A 99 14.51 -21.64 6.13
C LYS A 99 14.25 -21.92 7.61
N LEU A 100 15.02 -21.27 8.50
CA LEU A 100 14.88 -21.43 9.94
C LEU A 100 13.48 -21.00 10.41
N LYS A 101 13.06 -19.77 10.12
CA LYS A 101 11.77 -19.23 10.58
C LYS A 101 10.56 -20.01 10.03
N ILE A 102 10.64 -20.46 8.77
CA ILE A 102 9.59 -21.31 8.18
C ILE A 102 9.55 -22.68 8.88
N SER A 103 10.69 -23.32 9.08
CA SER A 103 10.77 -24.64 9.72
C SER A 103 10.29 -24.59 11.17
N VAL A 104 10.69 -23.56 11.92
CA VAL A 104 10.24 -23.36 13.30
C VAL A 104 8.72 -23.13 13.34
N LYS A 105 8.20 -22.25 12.51
CA LYS A 105 6.76 -21.98 12.40
C LYS A 105 5.97 -23.24 12.03
N ASP A 106 6.44 -24.00 11.03
CA ASP A 106 5.73 -25.20 10.54
C ASP A 106 5.74 -26.33 11.57
N TYR A 107 6.85 -26.51 12.30
CA TYR A 107 6.93 -27.45 13.40
C TYR A 107 5.92 -27.08 14.50
N ILE A 108 5.98 -25.83 14.99
CA ILE A 108 5.07 -25.35 16.04
C ILE A 108 3.61 -25.48 15.61
N LYS A 109 3.29 -25.08 14.39
CA LYS A 109 1.92 -25.18 13.86
C LYS A 109 1.43 -26.63 13.83
N THR A 110 2.26 -27.52 13.32
CA THR A 110 1.86 -28.92 13.04
C THR A 110 1.93 -29.76 14.30
N ARG A 111 3.08 -29.80 14.98
CA ARG A 111 3.30 -30.69 16.13
C ARG A 111 2.48 -30.27 17.35
N PHE A 112 2.36 -28.94 17.58
CA PHE A 112 1.52 -28.43 18.64
C PHE A 112 0.04 -28.26 18.23
N SER A 113 -0.35 -28.64 17.03
CA SER A 113 -1.73 -28.53 16.51
C SER A 113 -2.33 -27.13 16.69
N CYS A 114 -1.52 -26.09 16.44
CA CYS A 114 -1.95 -24.70 16.62
C CYS A 114 -2.91 -24.25 15.51
N LYS A 115 -4.05 -23.68 15.91
CA LYS A 115 -5.07 -23.17 14.98
C LYS A 115 -4.68 -21.87 14.32
N LYS A 116 -3.97 -20.99 15.04
CA LYS A 116 -3.59 -19.65 14.57
C LYS A 116 -2.13 -19.37 14.88
N ILE A 117 -1.48 -18.64 13.97
CA ILE A 117 -0.15 -18.08 14.17
C ILE A 117 -0.26 -16.57 13.88
N TYR A 118 0.17 -15.78 14.85
CA TYR A 118 0.27 -14.32 14.74
C TYR A 118 1.74 -13.96 14.61
N TRP A 119 2.14 -13.46 13.44
CA TRP A 119 3.48 -12.99 13.18
C TRP A 119 3.63 -11.58 13.75
N LEU A 120 4.47 -11.39 14.75
CA LEU A 120 4.56 -10.16 15.53
C LEU A 120 5.73 -9.29 15.10
N PHE A 121 6.86 -9.91 14.76
CA PHE A 121 8.07 -9.21 14.37
C PHE A 121 8.90 -10.07 13.39
N ASP A 122 9.55 -9.41 12.44
CA ASP A 122 10.48 -10.03 11.49
C ASP A 122 11.47 -8.97 10.99
N SER A 123 12.71 -9.06 11.46
CA SER A 123 13.77 -8.09 11.12
C SER A 123 14.11 -8.09 9.63
N GLU A 124 13.99 -9.23 8.96
CA GLU A 124 14.21 -9.34 7.52
C GLU A 124 13.12 -8.59 6.75
N SER A 125 11.86 -8.79 7.12
CA SER A 125 10.72 -8.07 6.56
C SER A 125 10.83 -6.56 6.79
N GLU A 126 11.25 -6.13 8.00
CA GLU A 126 11.48 -4.73 8.32
C GLU A 126 12.62 -4.13 7.47
N ASN A 127 13.71 -4.88 7.30
CA ASN A 127 14.83 -4.45 6.43
C ASN A 127 14.39 -4.31 4.97
N PHE A 128 13.60 -5.25 4.46
CA PHE A 128 13.05 -5.14 3.11
C PHE A 128 12.15 -3.93 2.95
N ALA A 129 11.27 -3.68 3.91
CA ALA A 129 10.40 -2.50 3.92
C ALA A 129 11.23 -1.21 3.94
N SER A 130 12.25 -1.13 4.81
CA SER A 130 13.12 0.05 4.92
C SER A 130 13.90 0.36 3.63
N LYS A 131 14.32 -0.66 2.89
CA LYS A 131 15.00 -0.51 1.59
C LYS A 131 14.04 -0.14 0.46
N LEU A 132 12.79 -0.58 0.52
CA LEU A 132 11.77 -0.29 -0.49
C LEU A 132 11.13 1.08 -0.31
N TYR A 133 10.92 1.51 0.92
CA TYR A 133 10.18 2.73 1.24
C TYR A 133 10.73 3.99 0.53
N PRO A 134 12.05 4.28 0.54
CA PRO A 134 12.60 5.44 -0.18
C PRO A 134 12.33 5.39 -1.70
N LYS A 135 12.38 4.20 -2.28
CA LYS A 135 12.12 4.00 -3.72
C LYS A 135 10.64 4.21 -4.05
N ILE A 136 9.76 3.69 -3.21
CA ILE A 136 8.31 3.89 -3.32
C ILE A 136 7.98 5.37 -3.21
N PHE A 137 8.51 6.07 -2.21
CA PHE A 137 8.35 7.50 -2.03
C PHE A 137 8.80 8.30 -3.25
N LYS A 138 9.95 7.92 -3.84
CA LYS A 138 10.45 8.56 -5.06
C LYS A 138 9.51 8.38 -6.25
N VAL A 139 8.99 7.16 -6.47
CA VAL A 139 8.04 6.87 -7.55
C VAL A 139 6.74 7.65 -7.35
N GLU A 140 6.20 7.68 -6.14
CA GLU A 140 4.98 8.41 -5.81
C GLU A 140 5.13 9.92 -6.09
N ASN A 141 6.27 10.50 -5.73
CA ASN A 141 6.57 11.90 -6.02
C ASN A 141 6.77 12.17 -7.52
N LEU A 142 7.37 11.24 -8.27
CA LEU A 142 7.46 11.37 -9.74
C LEU A 142 6.07 11.36 -10.40
N ILE A 143 5.15 10.53 -9.92
CA ILE A 143 3.76 10.52 -10.41
C ILE A 143 3.11 11.89 -10.14
N ARG A 144 3.23 12.43 -8.91
CA ARG A 144 2.72 13.76 -8.56
C ARG A 144 3.31 14.85 -9.45
N GLU A 145 4.63 14.84 -9.64
CA GLU A 145 5.33 15.80 -10.46
C GLU A 145 4.84 15.78 -11.92
N ILE A 146 4.68 14.58 -12.50
CA ILE A 146 4.17 14.42 -13.86
C ILE A 146 2.74 14.98 -13.95
N ILE A 147 1.85 14.62 -13.03
CA ILE A 147 0.47 15.10 -13.00
C ILE A 147 0.44 16.63 -12.95
N VAL A 148 1.09 17.23 -11.96
CA VAL A 148 1.10 18.71 -11.81
C VAL A 148 1.65 19.37 -13.06
N THR A 149 2.79 18.91 -13.56
CA THR A 149 3.48 19.58 -14.67
C THR A 149 2.70 19.45 -15.97
N VAL A 150 2.12 18.28 -16.24
CA VAL A 150 1.33 18.03 -17.45
C VAL A 150 0.03 18.80 -17.42
N LEU A 151 -0.73 18.73 -16.32
CA LEU A 151 -2.02 19.40 -16.21
C LEU A 151 -1.86 20.93 -16.13
N SER A 152 -0.84 21.44 -15.43
CA SER A 152 -0.55 22.87 -15.41
C SER A 152 -0.15 23.40 -16.78
N LYS A 153 0.56 22.62 -17.59
CA LYS A 153 0.87 23.00 -18.99
C LYS A 153 -0.38 23.00 -19.86
N LYS A 154 -1.26 22.01 -19.69
CA LYS A 154 -2.47 21.87 -20.53
C LYS A 154 -3.53 22.87 -20.13
N PHE A 155 -3.80 23.04 -18.83
CA PHE A 155 -4.94 23.80 -18.30
C PHE A 155 -4.55 25.02 -17.46
N GLY A 156 -3.26 25.34 -17.32
CA GLY A 156 -2.79 26.47 -16.51
C GLY A 156 -2.97 26.23 -15.01
N THR A 157 -3.10 27.31 -14.24
CA THR A 157 -3.20 27.27 -12.77
C THR A 157 -4.54 26.70 -12.26
N TYR A 158 -5.54 26.62 -13.11
CA TYR A 158 -6.91 26.19 -12.75
C TYR A 158 -7.14 24.69 -12.94
N TRP A 159 -6.12 23.90 -13.30
CA TRP A 159 -6.27 22.47 -13.52
C TRP A 159 -6.88 21.74 -12.33
N TRP A 160 -6.66 22.21 -11.10
CA TRP A 160 -7.24 21.61 -9.91
C TRP A 160 -8.76 21.75 -9.83
N GLU A 161 -9.30 22.83 -10.34
CA GLU A 161 -10.75 23.07 -10.38
C GLU A 161 -11.49 22.05 -11.27
N LEU A 162 -10.77 21.45 -12.21
CA LEU A 162 -11.30 20.41 -13.10
C LEU A 162 -11.35 19.02 -12.44
N MET A 163 -10.82 18.86 -11.23
CA MET A 163 -10.79 17.57 -10.53
C MET A 163 -12.17 17.13 -10.05
N ASP A 164 -12.33 15.79 -9.97
CA ASP A 164 -13.51 15.16 -9.39
C ASP A 164 -13.78 15.65 -7.97
N GLU A 165 -15.04 15.91 -7.65
CA GLU A 165 -15.45 16.45 -6.35
C GLU A 165 -15.07 15.55 -5.16
N LYS A 166 -15.00 14.23 -5.36
CA LYS A 166 -14.57 13.31 -4.30
C LYS A 166 -13.08 13.48 -3.99
N ILE A 167 -12.26 13.77 -5.01
CA ILE A 167 -10.83 14.05 -4.83
C ILE A 167 -10.66 15.39 -4.12
N LYS A 168 -11.39 16.44 -4.54
CA LYS A 168 -11.39 17.76 -3.86
C LYS A 168 -11.86 17.66 -2.41
N ALA A 169 -12.91 16.90 -2.13
CA ALA A 169 -13.39 16.67 -0.77
C ALA A 169 -12.35 15.98 0.12
N LYS A 170 -11.65 14.97 -0.39
CA LYS A 170 -10.55 14.32 0.36
C LYS A 170 -9.43 15.31 0.68
N HIS A 171 -9.02 16.11 -0.30
CA HIS A 171 -8.05 17.17 -0.09
C HIS A 171 -8.49 18.12 1.02
N LYS A 172 -9.71 18.68 0.91
CA LYS A 172 -10.28 19.61 1.87
C LYS A 172 -10.29 19.06 3.30
N ASN A 173 -10.63 17.79 3.46
CA ASN A 173 -10.69 17.12 4.76
C ASN A 173 -9.32 16.87 5.40
N ARG A 174 -8.26 16.77 4.60
CA ARG A 174 -6.92 16.39 5.07
C ARG A 174 -5.97 17.56 5.18
N ILE A 175 -6.08 18.56 4.30
CA ILE A 175 -5.09 19.64 4.17
C ILE A 175 -4.97 20.48 5.45
N GLY A 176 -6.06 20.69 6.18
CA GLY A 176 -6.05 21.40 7.45
C GLY A 176 -5.07 20.79 8.46
N LYS A 177 -5.16 19.47 8.67
CA LYS A 177 -4.27 18.74 9.56
C LYS A 177 -2.80 18.83 9.15
N TYR A 178 -2.48 18.75 7.86
CA TYR A 178 -1.11 18.90 7.37
C TYR A 178 -0.56 20.29 7.62
N LYS A 179 -1.37 21.33 7.41
CA LYS A 179 -0.98 22.74 7.68
C LYS A 179 -0.74 23.01 9.16
N GLU A 180 -1.44 22.31 10.05
CA GLU A 180 -1.22 22.38 11.50
C GLU A 180 0.08 21.68 11.93
N MET A 181 0.41 20.56 11.28
CA MET A 181 1.59 19.76 11.64
C MET A 181 2.92 20.38 11.17
N VAL A 182 2.90 21.14 10.07
CA VAL A 182 4.13 21.70 9.47
C VAL A 182 3.93 23.21 9.23
N GLU A 183 4.61 24.03 10.02
CA GLU A 183 4.46 25.48 10.01
C GLU A 183 4.64 26.09 8.61
N HIS A 184 5.67 25.69 7.90
CA HIS A 184 5.97 26.17 6.56
C HIS A 184 5.07 25.60 5.46
N PHE A 185 4.16 24.68 5.78
CA PHE A 185 3.23 24.11 4.81
C PHE A 185 2.06 25.04 4.45
N LYS A 186 1.88 26.13 5.21
CA LYS A 186 0.76 27.07 5.01
C LYS A 186 0.77 27.74 3.64
N ASP A 187 1.95 27.99 3.10
CA ASP A 187 2.15 28.70 1.82
C ASP A 187 2.37 27.74 0.64
N ILE A 188 2.31 26.41 0.89
CA ILE A 188 2.47 25.40 -0.15
C ILE A 188 1.11 24.92 -0.64
N ASP A 189 0.95 24.80 -1.97
CA ASP A 189 -0.20 24.11 -2.55
C ASP A 189 -0.07 22.62 -2.32
N GLY A 190 -0.86 22.11 -1.37
CA GLY A 190 -0.83 20.72 -0.91
C GLY A 190 -1.78 19.79 -1.64
N ASN A 191 -2.38 20.19 -2.77
CA ASN A 191 -3.45 19.44 -3.44
C ASN A 191 -3.11 17.97 -3.64
N LEU A 192 -2.00 17.64 -4.30
CA LEU A 192 -1.58 16.25 -4.51
C LEU A 192 -0.90 15.61 -3.30
N LEU A 193 -0.40 16.39 -2.33
CA LEU A 193 0.26 15.84 -1.14
C LEU A 193 -0.76 15.29 -0.13
N SER A 194 -2.00 15.77 -0.18
CA SER A 194 -3.08 15.38 0.73
C SER A 194 -3.91 14.18 0.25
N ILE A 195 -3.65 13.66 -0.95
CA ILE A 195 -4.39 12.54 -1.54
C ILE A 195 -3.51 11.30 -1.69
N ASP A 196 -4.15 10.14 -1.79
CA ASP A 196 -3.48 8.84 -1.85
C ASP A 196 -3.03 8.48 -3.26
N THR A 197 -2.13 7.50 -3.39
CA THR A 197 -1.67 6.98 -4.70
C THR A 197 -2.83 6.51 -5.58
N GLY A 198 -3.85 5.88 -4.99
CA GLY A 198 -5.06 5.48 -5.72
C GLY A 198 -5.86 6.66 -6.28
N ASP A 199 -5.80 7.83 -5.64
CA ASP A 199 -6.43 9.04 -6.18
C ASP A 199 -5.57 9.65 -7.31
N LEU A 200 -4.23 9.53 -7.23
CA LEU A 200 -3.35 9.90 -8.35
C LEU A 200 -3.66 9.08 -9.61
N ILE A 201 -3.91 7.78 -9.45
CA ILE A 201 -4.33 6.90 -10.56
C ILE A 201 -5.67 7.36 -11.15
N LYS A 202 -6.64 7.70 -10.29
CA LYS A 202 -7.93 8.22 -10.76
C LYS A 202 -7.78 9.54 -11.53
N ILE A 203 -6.85 10.40 -11.14
CA ILE A 203 -6.55 11.62 -11.90
C ILE A 203 -5.99 11.26 -13.28
N LEU A 204 -5.07 10.30 -13.38
CA LEU A 204 -4.52 9.85 -14.66
C LEU A 204 -5.59 9.28 -15.60
N GLU A 205 -6.61 8.62 -15.07
CA GLU A 205 -7.71 7.99 -15.82
C GLU A 205 -9.02 8.81 -15.82
N MET A 206 -8.97 10.06 -15.35
CA MET A 206 -10.15 10.89 -15.19
C MET A 206 -10.74 11.26 -16.55
N GLN A 207 -12.06 11.27 -16.60
CA GLN A 207 -12.81 11.77 -17.75
C GLN A 207 -13.59 13.01 -17.33
N ILE A 208 -13.39 14.11 -18.06
CA ILE A 208 -14.25 15.29 -17.94
C ILE A 208 -15.44 15.07 -18.84
N LYS A 209 -16.61 14.96 -18.24
CA LYS A 209 -17.89 14.85 -18.95
C LYS A 209 -18.61 16.19 -18.89
N ILE A 210 -19.10 16.61 -20.03
CA ILE A 210 -19.93 17.81 -20.16
C ILE A 210 -21.29 17.42 -20.69
N TRP A 211 -22.30 18.22 -20.35
CA TRP A 211 -23.61 18.07 -20.96
C TRP A 211 -23.51 18.47 -22.44
N GLU A 212 -24.07 17.64 -23.32
CA GLU A 212 -24.09 17.90 -24.75
C GLU A 212 -25.23 18.87 -25.07
N ASP A 213 -24.88 20.12 -25.34
CA ASP A 213 -25.81 21.22 -25.59
C ASP A 213 -26.38 21.20 -27.02
N THR A 214 -27.21 20.16 -27.28
CA THR A 214 -27.97 20.06 -28.53
C THR A 214 -29.40 20.59 -28.32
N GLU A 215 -30.02 21.06 -29.40
CA GLU A 215 -31.42 21.54 -29.33
C GLU A 215 -32.37 20.39 -28.90
N GLU A 216 -32.06 19.17 -29.30
CA GLU A 216 -32.79 17.96 -28.91
C GLU A 216 -32.73 17.68 -27.42
N ASN A 217 -31.54 17.80 -26.83
CA ASN A 217 -31.31 17.63 -25.39
C ASN A 217 -32.00 18.76 -24.58
N ARG A 218 -31.96 19.99 -25.07
CA ARG A 218 -32.66 21.12 -24.46
C ARG A 218 -34.16 20.90 -24.43
N GLU A 219 -34.74 20.45 -25.54
CA GLU A 219 -36.16 20.20 -25.66
C GLU A 219 -36.62 19.03 -24.76
N GLU A 220 -35.82 18.00 -24.64
CA GLU A 220 -36.09 16.92 -23.69
C GLU A 220 -36.08 17.38 -22.25
N LEU A 221 -35.11 18.21 -21.86
CA LEU A 221 -35.04 18.77 -20.52
C LEU A 221 -36.23 19.68 -20.23
N ARG A 222 -36.62 20.53 -21.18
CA ARG A 222 -37.85 21.37 -21.06
C ARG A 222 -39.09 20.51 -20.79
N LYS A 223 -39.31 19.49 -21.57
CA LYS A 223 -40.42 18.54 -21.38
C LYS A 223 -40.40 17.81 -20.05
N LEU A 224 -39.20 17.54 -19.51
CA LEU A 224 -39.04 16.93 -18.18
C LEU A 224 -39.40 17.96 -17.07
N LEU A 225 -38.96 19.20 -17.20
CA LEU A 225 -39.19 20.25 -16.21
C LEU A 225 -40.68 20.66 -16.14
N GLU A 226 -41.45 20.52 -17.21
CA GLU A 226 -42.89 20.84 -17.26
C GLU A 226 -43.76 19.77 -16.54
N LYS A 227 -43.17 18.60 -16.15
CA LYS A 227 -43.94 17.54 -15.48
C LYS A 227 -44.24 17.90 -14.03
N PRO A 228 -45.51 17.88 -13.60
CA PRO A 228 -45.92 18.34 -12.28
C PRO A 228 -45.41 17.55 -11.09
N ASN A 229 -44.78 16.39 -11.31
CA ASN A 229 -44.22 15.52 -10.25
C ASN A 229 -42.78 15.09 -10.60
N LEU A 230 -41.96 16.02 -11.07
CA LEU A 230 -40.57 15.75 -11.42
C LEU A 230 -39.80 15.29 -10.17
N LYS A 231 -39.26 14.07 -10.22
CA LYS A 231 -38.30 13.59 -9.23
C LYS A 231 -36.90 14.07 -9.62
N ILE A 232 -36.25 14.85 -8.74
CA ILE A 232 -34.87 15.37 -8.93
C ILE A 232 -33.91 14.25 -9.40
N LYS A 233 -34.07 13.03 -8.87
CA LYS A 233 -33.29 11.88 -9.29
C LYS A 233 -33.42 11.57 -10.78
N LYS A 234 -34.66 11.62 -11.33
CA LYS A 234 -34.91 11.38 -12.77
C LYS A 234 -34.30 12.45 -13.65
N LEU A 235 -34.32 13.71 -13.20
CA LEU A 235 -33.65 14.79 -13.91
C LEU A 235 -32.13 14.61 -13.90
N ALA A 236 -31.56 14.28 -12.74
CA ALA A 236 -30.11 14.03 -12.62
C ALA A 236 -29.66 12.83 -13.48
N ASP A 237 -30.43 11.75 -13.50
CA ASP A 237 -30.15 10.58 -14.34
C ASP A 237 -30.18 10.98 -15.83
N LYS A 238 -31.18 11.75 -16.25
CA LYS A 238 -31.29 12.19 -17.65
C LYS A 238 -30.15 13.11 -18.08
N ILE A 239 -29.74 14.06 -17.21
CA ILE A 239 -28.59 14.92 -17.47
C ILE A 239 -27.30 14.07 -17.60
N LYS A 240 -27.16 13.03 -16.79
CA LYS A 240 -26.01 12.10 -16.90
C LYS A 240 -26.01 11.34 -18.22
N ASP A 241 -27.17 10.89 -18.66
CA ASP A 241 -27.33 10.14 -19.94
C ASP A 241 -26.98 11.00 -21.16
N GLN A 242 -27.14 12.32 -21.06
CA GLN A 242 -26.84 13.30 -22.11
C GLN A 242 -25.42 13.89 -22.01
N GLN A 243 -24.57 13.37 -21.10
CA GLN A 243 -23.19 13.79 -21.00
C GLN A 243 -22.30 13.07 -22.01
N ILE A 244 -21.46 13.84 -22.70
CA ILE A 244 -20.38 13.34 -23.54
C ILE A 244 -19.02 13.50 -22.86
N THR A 245 -18.08 12.63 -23.16
CA THR A 245 -16.70 12.77 -22.71
C THR A 245 -16.02 13.86 -23.53
N LYS A 246 -15.70 15.00 -22.90
CA LYS A 246 -14.95 16.09 -23.53
C LYS A 246 -13.45 15.81 -23.52
N HIS A 247 -12.93 15.33 -22.38
CA HIS A 247 -11.55 14.96 -22.24
C HIS A 247 -11.46 13.61 -21.51
N ASP A 248 -10.67 12.73 -22.08
CA ASP A 248 -10.18 11.51 -21.43
C ASP A 248 -8.69 11.76 -21.11
N TYR A 249 -8.38 11.99 -19.83
CA TYR A 249 -7.03 12.38 -19.42
C TYR A 249 -5.98 11.37 -19.83
N TRP A 250 -6.29 10.08 -19.74
CA TRP A 250 -5.35 9.06 -20.17
C TRP A 250 -5.12 9.12 -21.68
N ASN A 251 -6.17 8.97 -22.47
CA ASN A 251 -6.06 8.85 -23.91
C ASN A 251 -5.66 10.15 -24.61
N ASP A 252 -6.13 11.30 -24.11
CA ASP A 252 -5.89 12.58 -24.76
C ASP A 252 -4.58 13.25 -24.30
N ILE A 253 -4.11 12.95 -23.07
CA ILE A 253 -3.03 13.71 -22.46
C ILE A 253 -1.89 12.77 -22.01
N PHE A 254 -2.15 11.85 -21.07
CA PHE A 254 -1.10 11.12 -20.39
C PHE A 254 -0.46 9.99 -21.20
N VAL A 255 -1.18 9.33 -22.10
CA VAL A 255 -0.65 8.26 -22.95
C VAL A 255 0.54 8.73 -23.80
N ASN A 256 0.48 9.99 -24.28
CA ASN A 256 1.54 10.60 -25.08
C ASN A 256 2.85 10.81 -24.29
N VAL A 257 2.73 10.94 -22.96
CA VAL A 257 3.84 11.16 -22.04
C VAL A 257 4.30 9.85 -21.42
N LEU A 258 3.37 9.09 -20.84
CA LEU A 258 3.63 7.89 -20.04
C LEU A 258 3.80 6.62 -20.87
N GLN A 259 3.29 6.57 -22.09
CA GLN A 259 3.18 5.39 -22.97
C GLN A 259 2.16 4.35 -22.48
N GLU A 260 1.69 3.53 -23.42
CA GLU A 260 0.80 2.41 -23.12
C GLU A 260 1.41 1.42 -22.12
N GLY A 261 0.58 0.78 -21.32
CA GLY A 261 0.97 -0.25 -20.35
C GLY A 261 1.69 0.29 -19.09
N VAL A 262 1.89 1.61 -18.95
CA VAL A 262 2.47 2.18 -17.72
C VAL A 262 1.42 2.29 -16.63
N ILE A 263 0.17 2.57 -16.98
CA ILE A 263 -0.92 2.73 -16.00
C ILE A 263 -1.18 1.43 -15.24
N GLU A 264 -1.13 0.27 -15.89
CA GLU A 264 -1.27 -1.03 -15.24
C GLU A 264 -0.17 -1.27 -14.23
N LYS A 265 1.06 -0.89 -14.57
CA LYS A 265 2.19 -1.00 -13.63
C LYS A 265 2.09 -0.03 -12.46
N ILE A 266 1.50 1.16 -12.65
CA ILE A 266 1.23 2.10 -11.56
C ILE A 266 0.13 1.55 -10.64
N LYS A 267 -0.87 0.84 -11.17
CA LYS A 267 -1.90 0.14 -10.37
C LYS A 267 -1.28 -1.00 -9.54
N ASP A 268 -0.42 -1.81 -10.14
CA ASP A 268 0.32 -2.84 -9.40
C ASP A 268 1.23 -2.22 -8.33
N PHE A 269 1.89 -1.10 -8.65
CA PHE A 269 2.70 -0.34 -7.71
C PHE A 269 1.86 0.15 -6.51
N GLU A 270 0.65 0.64 -6.71
CA GLU A 270 -0.25 1.06 -5.62
C GLU A 270 -0.52 -0.08 -4.64
N ASN A 271 -0.80 -1.28 -5.14
CA ASN A 271 -1.04 -2.45 -4.30
C ASN A 271 0.14 -2.76 -3.39
N TYR A 272 1.37 -2.76 -3.94
CA TYR A 272 2.58 -3.00 -3.17
C TYR A 272 2.94 -1.83 -2.24
N ARG A 273 2.74 -0.59 -2.69
CA ARG A 273 2.90 0.60 -1.84
C ARG A 273 2.01 0.50 -0.60
N ASN A 274 0.75 0.13 -0.77
CA ASN A 274 -0.18 -0.05 0.35
C ASN A 274 0.24 -1.22 1.25
N HIS A 275 0.78 -2.30 0.68
CA HIS A 275 1.31 -3.41 1.46
C HIS A 275 2.44 -2.95 2.41
N ILE A 276 3.38 -2.17 1.91
CA ILE A 276 4.53 -1.67 2.68
C ILE A 276 4.11 -0.58 3.68
N ALA A 277 3.26 0.36 3.26
CA ALA A 277 2.79 1.45 4.13
C ALA A 277 1.98 0.95 5.35
N HIS A 278 1.40 -0.24 5.26
CA HIS A 278 0.66 -0.87 6.36
C HIS A 278 1.49 -1.93 7.12
N ASN A 279 2.82 -1.91 6.99
CA ASN A 279 3.75 -2.79 7.70
C ASN A 279 3.39 -4.29 7.57
N LYS A 280 2.89 -4.71 6.41
CA LYS A 280 2.58 -6.11 6.17
C LYS A 280 3.86 -6.89 5.95
N TYR A 281 3.83 -8.15 6.35
CA TYR A 281 4.96 -9.08 6.18
C TYR A 281 5.42 -9.16 4.72
N ILE A 282 6.73 -9.13 4.51
CA ILE A 282 7.39 -9.19 3.20
C ILE A 282 8.45 -10.28 3.27
N ASP A 283 8.28 -11.33 2.47
CA ASP A 283 9.30 -12.33 2.23
C ASP A 283 10.29 -11.89 1.13
N LYS A 284 11.36 -12.63 1.00
CA LYS A 284 12.44 -12.36 0.03
C LYS A 284 11.96 -12.32 -1.42
N GLU A 285 11.04 -13.21 -1.78
CA GLU A 285 10.49 -13.27 -3.13
C GLU A 285 9.62 -12.05 -3.43
N THR A 286 8.75 -11.68 -2.50
CA THR A 286 7.92 -10.49 -2.58
C THR A 286 8.78 -9.24 -2.66
N TYR A 287 9.85 -9.14 -1.86
CA TYR A 287 10.82 -8.05 -1.95
C TYR A 287 11.42 -7.91 -3.35
N LYS A 288 11.91 -9.02 -3.94
CA LYS A 288 12.49 -9.03 -5.30
C LYS A 288 11.47 -8.58 -6.36
N LYS A 289 10.22 -9.05 -6.26
CA LYS A 289 9.12 -8.64 -7.15
C LYS A 289 8.82 -7.16 -7.05
N ILE A 290 8.68 -6.64 -5.83
CA ILE A 290 8.41 -5.22 -5.59
C ILE A 290 9.57 -4.36 -6.11
N LEU A 291 10.81 -4.72 -5.78
CA LEU A 291 12.00 -3.98 -6.20
C LEU A 291 12.09 -3.87 -7.72
N LYS A 292 11.81 -4.98 -8.42
CA LYS A 292 11.79 -5.01 -9.89
C LYS A 292 10.72 -4.09 -10.46
N LEU A 293 9.48 -4.16 -9.94
CA LEU A 293 8.37 -3.33 -10.38
C LEU A 293 8.65 -1.84 -10.12
N VAL A 294 9.05 -1.48 -8.90
CA VAL A 294 9.33 -0.09 -8.50
C VAL A 294 10.45 0.50 -9.39
N THR A 295 11.50 -0.28 -9.64
CA THR A 295 12.61 0.15 -10.50
C THR A 295 12.17 0.34 -11.96
N ASP A 296 11.30 -0.52 -12.49
CA ASP A 296 10.78 -0.40 -13.86
C ASP A 296 9.85 0.81 -13.99
N VAL A 297 8.94 1.00 -13.03
CA VAL A 297 8.05 2.17 -13.00
C VAL A 297 8.86 3.46 -12.89
N GLU A 298 9.84 3.53 -11.99
CA GLU A 298 10.72 4.69 -11.84
C GLU A 298 11.41 5.07 -13.17
N LYS A 299 12.01 4.10 -13.85
CA LYS A 299 12.66 4.33 -15.15
C LYS A 299 11.69 4.89 -16.19
N LYS A 300 10.47 4.33 -16.27
CA LYS A 300 9.45 4.79 -17.21
C LYS A 300 8.97 6.21 -16.90
N LEU A 301 8.80 6.54 -15.63
CA LEU A 301 8.42 7.89 -15.20
C LEU A 301 9.51 8.92 -15.47
N ILE A 302 10.79 8.57 -15.31
CA ILE A 302 11.91 9.44 -15.65
C ILE A 302 11.92 9.73 -17.16
N ILE A 303 11.71 8.72 -18.00
CA ILE A 303 11.59 8.88 -19.46
C ILE A 303 10.37 9.75 -19.80
N ALA A 304 9.24 9.52 -19.16
CA ALA A 304 8.03 10.33 -19.34
C ALA A 304 8.29 11.80 -19.03
N LYS A 305 8.98 12.09 -17.92
CA LYS A 305 9.33 13.45 -17.52
C LYS A 305 10.13 14.20 -18.59
N SER A 306 11.03 13.53 -19.29
CA SER A 306 11.81 14.14 -20.40
C SER A 306 10.97 14.54 -21.61
N LYS A 307 9.77 13.99 -21.77
CA LYS A 307 8.82 14.32 -22.85
C LYS A 307 7.91 15.51 -22.53
N ILE A 308 7.75 15.87 -21.28
CA ILE A 308 6.84 16.94 -20.84
C ILE A 308 7.13 18.29 -21.54
N PRO A 309 8.38 18.71 -21.81
CA PRO A 309 8.65 19.95 -22.56
C PRO A 309 7.99 20.03 -23.93
N GLN A 310 7.71 18.89 -24.56
CA GLN A 310 7.11 18.79 -25.90
C GLN A 310 5.58 18.96 -25.91
N ILE A 311 4.93 19.01 -24.75
CA ILE A 311 3.48 19.22 -24.63
C ILE A 311 3.15 20.65 -25.04
N ILE A 312 2.27 20.81 -26.03
CA ILE A 312 1.80 22.10 -26.50
C ILE A 312 0.71 22.62 -25.53
N PRO A 313 0.86 23.82 -24.97
CA PRO A 313 -0.18 24.44 -24.13
C PRO A 313 -1.45 24.75 -24.93
N SER A 314 -2.60 24.44 -24.37
CA SER A 314 -3.90 24.74 -24.96
C SER A 314 -4.50 26.01 -24.34
N LYS A 315 -4.06 27.20 -24.79
CA LYS A 315 -4.54 28.46 -24.23
C LYS A 315 -6.02 28.74 -24.52
N GLU A 316 -6.52 28.28 -25.66
CA GLU A 316 -7.91 28.56 -26.11
C GLU A 316 -8.94 27.68 -25.37
N GLU A 317 -8.63 26.42 -25.08
CA GLU A 317 -9.53 25.51 -24.37
C GLU A 317 -9.79 25.93 -22.91
N ILE A 318 -8.82 26.57 -22.24
CA ILE A 318 -8.96 26.98 -20.83
C ILE A 318 -10.06 28.05 -20.67
N THR A 319 -10.19 28.96 -21.64
CA THR A 319 -11.15 30.05 -21.57
C THR A 319 -12.56 29.55 -21.76
N ASP A 320 -12.77 28.64 -22.70
CA ASP A 320 -14.06 28.05 -23.05
C ASP A 320 -14.61 27.16 -21.92
N ASP A 321 -13.73 26.36 -21.31
CA ASP A 321 -14.10 25.49 -20.19
C ASP A 321 -14.40 26.25 -18.90
N LYS A 322 -13.70 27.36 -18.66
CA LYS A 322 -14.02 28.27 -17.55
C LYS A 322 -15.41 28.86 -17.65
N PHE A 323 -15.77 29.37 -18.81
CA PHE A 323 -17.09 29.98 -19.00
C PHE A 323 -18.20 28.95 -18.83
N LYS A 324 -18.02 27.72 -19.34
CA LYS A 324 -19.01 26.63 -19.21
C LYS A 324 -19.12 26.07 -17.78
N GLN A 325 -18.03 26.01 -17.01
CA GLN A 325 -18.07 25.58 -15.60
C GLN A 325 -18.64 26.69 -14.69
N ILE A 326 -18.37 27.98 -14.97
CA ILE A 326 -18.98 29.11 -14.24
C ILE A 326 -20.48 29.08 -14.47
N ASP A 327 -20.94 28.83 -15.68
CA ASP A 327 -22.38 28.68 -15.96
C ASP A 327 -23.02 27.50 -15.22
N VAL A 328 -22.32 26.38 -15.06
CA VAL A 328 -22.81 25.20 -14.28
C VAL A 328 -22.82 25.52 -12.78
N VAL A 329 -21.82 26.26 -12.27
CA VAL A 329 -21.74 26.63 -10.85
C VAL A 329 -22.77 27.72 -10.52
N LEU A 330 -22.92 28.72 -11.38
CA LEU A 330 -23.91 29.80 -11.19
C LEU A 330 -25.37 29.33 -11.34
N ASN A 331 -25.59 28.21 -12.05
CA ASN A 331 -26.91 27.62 -12.18
C ASN A 331 -27.18 26.52 -11.13
N ASN A 332 -26.20 26.15 -10.30
CA ASN A 332 -26.38 25.20 -9.17
C ASN A 332 -26.66 25.90 -7.82
N ASP A 333 -26.61 27.23 -7.75
CA ASP A 333 -27.00 28.01 -6.57
C ASP A 333 -28.52 28.30 -6.54
N TRP A 334 -29.31 27.28 -6.82
CA TRP A 334 -30.74 27.32 -6.49
C TRP A 334 -30.98 26.39 -5.31
N GLU A 335 -31.34 27.04 -4.18
CA GLU A 335 -31.79 26.49 -2.91
C GLU A 335 -32.62 25.23 -2.95
#